data_1e9d508406c3224377c62fd7f1530b27
#
_entry.id   1e9d508406c3224377c62fd7f1530b27
#
_cell.length_a   1.000
_cell.length_b   1.000
_cell.length_c   1.000
_cell.angle_alpha   90.00
_cell.angle_beta   90.00
_cell.angle_gamma   90.00
#
_symmetry.space_group_name_H-M   'P 1'
#
loop_
_entity.id
_entity.type
_entity.pdbx_description
1 polymer ?
#
loop_
_entity_poly.entity_id
_entity_poly.type
_entity_poly.pdbx_seq_one_letter_code
_entity_poly.pdbx_strand_id
1 'polypeptide(L)'
;DLLNELQIGGKLWNDYQEPQLQTAINTLKRCTPLERAYFNRFFTFVSKEQILSKTGGSNDASHGFAGNWHIPLHEKLEAGNILTGLTIQEKQSSGPGKGYDLIELHIPAQDEDFLPNFRTGDMVILYAYKEEPDMRKQILMKGNILELQPDRMTLVLRNGQQNKDIIGGKEEVFAVEHDFSDTSANNGFRGLYAFLSAQADRKELLLGVRPPAQLEDVKLNGDYGRFNELILKEKQAKDYFLLVGPPGTGKTSCALRFMVEEALSEPDTSILLLSYTNRAVDEICAMLTDSGIADRTPFIRIGNELSCDKRFVPYLLKYSLDDCPKLADIQQKMARTRIFVGTTTAINNRLNLFTLKHFQLAIIDEASQILE
;
A
#
# COMPACT_ATOMS: atom_id res chain seq x y z
N ASP A 1 16.10 -9.74 -31.06
CA ASP A 1 15.57 -8.82 -30.07
C ASP A 1 14.37 -8.08 -30.65
N LEU A 2 13.16 -8.41 -30.17
CA LEU A 2 11.87 -7.94 -30.71
C LEU A 2 11.79 -6.39 -30.79
N LEU A 3 12.39 -5.68 -29.83
CA LEU A 3 12.37 -4.22 -29.81
C LEU A 3 13.22 -3.61 -30.93
N ASN A 4 14.33 -4.26 -31.28
CA ASN A 4 15.17 -3.85 -32.41
C ASN A 4 14.49 -4.20 -33.74
N GLU A 5 13.84 -5.36 -33.84
CA GLU A 5 13.05 -5.76 -35.01
C GLU A 5 11.91 -4.79 -35.29
N LEU A 6 11.21 -4.33 -34.25
CA LEU A 6 10.11 -3.36 -34.35
C LEU A 6 10.61 -1.90 -34.49
N GLN A 7 11.90 -1.63 -34.34
CA GLN A 7 12.50 -0.30 -34.38
C GLN A 7 11.86 0.71 -33.41
N ILE A 8 11.33 0.25 -32.29
CA ILE A 8 10.64 1.09 -31.31
C ILE A 8 11.46 1.37 -30.05
N GLY A 9 12.61 0.73 -29.89
CA GLY A 9 13.45 0.86 -28.69
C GLY A 9 13.75 2.32 -28.34
N GLY A 10 14.28 3.10 -29.29
CA GLY A 10 14.59 4.52 -29.08
C GLY A 10 13.38 5.44 -28.88
N LYS A 11 12.14 4.92 -29.00
CA LYS A 11 10.89 5.66 -28.72
C LYS A 11 10.31 5.33 -27.33
N LEU A 12 10.75 4.22 -26.71
CA LEU A 12 10.21 3.73 -25.46
C LEU A 12 10.96 4.25 -24.23
N TRP A 13 12.24 4.62 -24.41
CA TRP A 13 13.08 5.16 -23.32
C TRP A 13 14.03 6.21 -23.86
N ASN A 14 14.43 7.09 -22.97
CA ASN A 14 15.38 8.16 -23.21
C ASN A 14 16.79 7.79 -22.66
N ASP A 15 17.77 8.63 -22.93
CA ASP A 15 19.16 8.46 -22.50
C ASP A 15 19.33 8.26 -21.00
N TYR A 16 18.37 8.74 -20.19
CA TYR A 16 18.37 8.55 -18.73
C TYR A 16 17.90 7.15 -18.34
N GLN A 17 16.91 6.60 -19.06
CA GLN A 17 16.32 5.29 -18.76
C GLN A 17 17.14 4.13 -19.33
N GLU A 18 17.88 4.35 -20.43
CA GLU A 18 18.66 3.30 -21.10
C GLU A 18 19.73 2.65 -20.18
N PRO A 19 20.53 3.40 -19.39
CA PRO A 19 21.50 2.80 -18.47
C PRO A 19 20.85 1.95 -17.38
N GLN A 20 19.67 2.35 -16.90
CA GLN A 20 18.90 1.59 -15.89
C GLN A 20 18.38 0.27 -16.47
N LEU A 21 17.84 0.32 -17.68
CA LEU A 21 17.42 -0.86 -18.42
C LEU A 21 18.58 -1.81 -18.67
N GLN A 22 19.71 -1.28 -19.12
CA GLN A 22 20.92 -2.08 -19.37
C GLN A 22 21.44 -2.77 -18.10
N THR A 23 21.37 -2.06 -16.97
CA THR A 23 21.69 -2.63 -15.65
C THR A 23 20.78 -3.79 -15.29
N ALA A 24 19.47 -3.64 -15.48
CA ALA A 24 18.49 -4.71 -15.23
C ALA A 24 18.74 -5.93 -16.14
N ILE A 25 18.98 -5.71 -17.44
CA ILE A 25 19.30 -6.76 -18.41
C ILE A 25 20.58 -7.50 -18.00
N ASN A 26 21.63 -6.77 -17.62
CA ASN A 26 22.89 -7.38 -17.21
C ASN A 26 22.75 -8.18 -15.92
N THR A 27 21.92 -7.72 -14.98
CA THR A 27 21.59 -8.45 -13.75
C THR A 27 20.90 -9.77 -14.10
N LEU A 28 19.89 -9.74 -14.97
CA LEU A 28 19.17 -10.93 -15.40
C LEU A 28 20.09 -11.92 -16.16
N LYS A 29 21.02 -11.45 -16.96
CA LYS A 29 22.01 -12.29 -17.68
C LYS A 29 22.94 -13.06 -16.73
N ARG A 30 23.23 -12.50 -15.56
CA ARG A 30 24.12 -13.11 -14.53
C ARG A 30 23.41 -14.11 -13.63
N CYS A 31 22.08 -14.22 -13.70
CA CYS A 31 21.30 -15.13 -12.87
C CYS A 31 21.60 -16.59 -13.19
N THR A 32 21.61 -17.43 -12.15
CA THR A 32 21.63 -18.88 -12.29
C THR A 32 20.36 -19.38 -12.99
N PRO A 33 20.36 -20.61 -13.55
CA PRO A 33 19.14 -21.17 -14.15
C PRO A 33 17.93 -21.19 -13.20
N LEU A 34 18.13 -21.49 -11.91
CA LEU A 34 17.07 -21.52 -10.90
C LEU A 34 16.52 -20.11 -10.62
N GLU A 35 17.38 -19.13 -10.40
CA GLU A 35 16.99 -17.74 -10.22
C GLU A 35 16.20 -17.19 -11.41
N ARG A 36 16.64 -17.54 -12.62
CA ARG A 36 15.96 -17.15 -13.85
C ARG A 36 14.58 -17.81 -14.00
N ALA A 37 14.49 -19.10 -13.66
CA ALA A 37 13.21 -19.83 -13.69
C ALA A 37 12.21 -19.21 -12.69
N TYR A 38 12.65 -18.92 -11.46
CA TYR A 38 11.86 -18.22 -10.44
C TYR A 38 11.38 -16.86 -10.96
N PHE A 39 12.30 -16.00 -11.42
CA PHE A 39 11.97 -14.69 -11.95
C PHE A 39 10.94 -14.77 -13.09
N ASN A 40 11.18 -15.63 -14.09
CA ASN A 40 10.28 -15.75 -15.24
C ASN A 40 8.88 -16.22 -14.83
N ARG A 41 8.79 -17.14 -13.88
CA ARG A 41 7.50 -17.65 -13.38
C ARG A 41 6.69 -16.54 -12.69
N PHE A 42 7.31 -15.81 -11.77
CA PHE A 42 6.62 -14.75 -11.05
C PHE A 42 6.39 -13.50 -11.89
N PHE A 43 7.30 -13.15 -12.78
CA PHE A 43 7.08 -12.08 -13.75
C PHE A 43 5.85 -12.38 -14.64
N THR A 44 5.74 -13.62 -15.12
CA THR A 44 4.57 -14.07 -15.89
C THR A 44 3.30 -14.03 -15.06
N PHE A 45 3.36 -14.46 -13.80
CA PHE A 45 2.22 -14.40 -12.87
C PHE A 45 1.76 -12.97 -12.65
N VAL A 46 2.64 -12.07 -12.21
CA VAL A 46 2.31 -10.65 -11.95
C VAL A 46 1.76 -9.97 -13.21
N SER A 47 2.36 -10.24 -14.39
CA SER A 47 1.89 -9.68 -15.66
C SER A 47 0.49 -10.19 -16.03
N LYS A 48 0.21 -11.48 -15.85
CA LYS A 48 -1.11 -12.05 -16.10
C LYS A 48 -2.15 -11.49 -15.14
N GLU A 49 -1.85 -11.42 -13.84
CA GLU A 49 -2.73 -10.83 -12.84
C GLU A 49 -3.06 -9.37 -13.17
N GLN A 50 -2.07 -8.58 -13.58
CA GLN A 50 -2.28 -7.20 -14.00
C GLN A 50 -3.17 -7.10 -15.23
N ILE A 51 -2.97 -7.96 -16.23
CA ILE A 51 -3.80 -7.98 -17.43
C ILE A 51 -5.23 -8.40 -17.08
N LEU A 52 -5.39 -9.53 -16.36
CA LEU A 52 -6.70 -10.06 -15.99
C LEU A 52 -7.49 -9.11 -15.09
N SER A 53 -6.84 -8.41 -14.16
CA SER A 53 -7.51 -7.40 -13.33
C SER A 53 -8.06 -6.24 -14.17
N LYS A 54 -7.45 -5.94 -15.32
CA LYS A 54 -7.92 -4.88 -16.23
C LYS A 54 -8.96 -5.38 -17.24
N THR A 55 -8.75 -6.57 -17.80
CA THR A 55 -9.57 -7.06 -18.94
C THR A 55 -10.66 -8.03 -18.52
N GLY A 56 -10.59 -8.60 -17.32
CA GLY A 56 -11.44 -9.72 -16.90
C GLY A 56 -10.96 -11.06 -17.48
N GLY A 57 -11.50 -12.15 -16.94
CA GLY A 57 -11.25 -13.52 -17.45
C GLY A 57 -12.11 -13.83 -18.66
N SER A 58 -11.64 -14.71 -19.54
CA SER A 58 -12.34 -15.09 -20.76
C SER A 58 -13.67 -15.86 -20.53
N ASN A 59 -13.91 -16.34 -19.33
CA ASN A 59 -15.07 -17.18 -18.97
C ASN A 59 -16.01 -16.58 -17.93
N ASP A 60 -15.70 -15.40 -17.39
CA ASP A 60 -16.49 -14.77 -16.34
C ASP A 60 -17.28 -13.58 -16.86
N ALA A 61 -18.52 -13.44 -16.38
CA ALA A 61 -19.30 -12.21 -16.49
C ALA A 61 -18.64 -11.02 -15.75
N SER A 62 -17.52 -11.25 -15.05
CA SER A 62 -16.71 -10.20 -14.43
C SER A 62 -15.85 -9.53 -15.50
N HIS A 63 -16.30 -8.40 -15.96
CA HIS A 63 -15.50 -7.48 -16.74
C HIS A 63 -14.44 -6.89 -15.83
N GLY A 64 -13.14 -7.05 -16.11
CA GLY A 64 -12.08 -6.37 -15.38
C GLY A 64 -12.25 -4.84 -15.42
N PHE A 65 -11.40 -4.10 -14.73
CA PHE A 65 -11.55 -2.64 -14.61
C PHE A 65 -11.67 -1.90 -15.95
N ALA A 66 -11.02 -2.34 -17.01
CA ALA A 66 -11.24 -1.80 -18.35
C ALA A 66 -12.63 -2.15 -18.90
N GLY A 67 -13.18 -3.27 -18.47
CA GLY A 67 -14.55 -3.66 -18.74
C GLY A 67 -15.58 -2.72 -18.13
N ASN A 68 -15.29 -2.12 -16.96
CA ASN A 68 -16.17 -1.12 -16.33
C ASN A 68 -16.47 0.07 -17.27
N TRP A 69 -15.59 0.35 -18.20
CA TRP A 69 -15.82 1.40 -19.20
C TRP A 69 -16.89 1.03 -20.23
N HIS A 70 -17.19 -0.25 -20.36
CA HIS A 70 -18.16 -0.80 -21.32
C HIS A 70 -19.43 -1.35 -20.64
N ILE A 71 -19.47 -1.42 -19.30
CA ILE A 71 -20.68 -1.83 -18.59
C ILE A 71 -21.79 -0.82 -18.82
N PRO A 72 -23.00 -1.27 -19.18
CA PRO A 72 -24.16 -0.40 -19.35
C PRO A 72 -24.47 0.39 -18.07
N LEU A 73 -24.97 1.62 -18.23
CA LEU A 73 -25.27 2.51 -17.11
C LEU A 73 -26.20 1.88 -16.08
N HIS A 74 -27.26 1.18 -16.53
CA HIS A 74 -28.22 0.55 -15.63
C HIS A 74 -27.59 -0.52 -14.74
N GLU A 75 -26.66 -1.33 -15.25
CA GLU A 75 -25.93 -2.32 -14.46
C GLU A 75 -25.01 -1.67 -13.43
N LYS A 76 -24.37 -0.54 -13.77
CA LYS A 76 -23.54 0.23 -12.83
C LYS A 76 -24.38 0.83 -11.70
N LEU A 77 -25.59 1.31 -12.01
CA LEU A 77 -26.53 1.85 -11.03
C LEU A 77 -27.04 0.74 -10.11
N GLU A 78 -27.49 -0.40 -10.66
CA GLU A 78 -27.95 -1.55 -9.87
C GLU A 78 -26.87 -2.08 -8.91
N ALA A 79 -25.59 -2.09 -9.37
CA ALA A 79 -24.46 -2.51 -8.56
C ALA A 79 -23.97 -1.43 -7.56
N GLY A 80 -24.51 -0.21 -7.61
CA GLY A 80 -24.08 0.91 -6.79
C GLY A 80 -22.66 1.42 -7.10
N ASN A 81 -22.11 1.10 -8.28
CA ASN A 81 -20.74 1.41 -8.67
C ASN A 81 -20.57 2.76 -9.37
N ILE A 82 -21.64 3.51 -9.52
CA ILE A 82 -21.64 4.87 -10.06
C ILE A 82 -22.60 5.74 -9.25
N LEU A 83 -22.16 6.96 -8.95
CA LEU A 83 -23.01 8.05 -8.47
C LEU A 83 -23.17 9.07 -9.59
N THR A 84 -24.39 9.47 -9.89
CA THR A 84 -24.74 10.40 -10.97
C THR A 84 -25.50 11.60 -10.44
N GLY A 85 -25.64 12.65 -11.27
CA GLY A 85 -26.38 13.84 -10.88
C GLY A 85 -25.66 14.75 -9.88
N LEU A 86 -24.38 14.53 -9.61
CA LEU A 86 -23.66 15.31 -8.63
C LEU A 86 -23.41 16.73 -9.14
N THR A 87 -23.42 17.70 -8.23
CA THR A 87 -23.08 19.10 -8.53
C THR A 87 -21.98 19.60 -7.61
N ILE A 88 -21.08 20.41 -8.14
CA ILE A 88 -19.99 21.00 -7.34
C ILE A 88 -20.55 22.12 -6.47
N GLN A 89 -20.35 22.02 -5.15
CA GLN A 89 -20.68 23.06 -4.19
C GLN A 89 -19.48 23.98 -3.96
N GLU A 90 -18.31 23.39 -3.71
CA GLU A 90 -17.11 24.13 -3.39
C GLU A 90 -15.84 23.48 -3.98
N LYS A 91 -14.85 24.34 -4.25
CA LYS A 91 -13.50 23.95 -4.68
C LYS A 91 -12.48 24.69 -3.83
N GLN A 92 -11.66 23.95 -3.11
CA GLN A 92 -10.67 24.47 -2.20
C GLN A 92 -9.29 23.88 -2.48
N SER A 93 -8.26 24.45 -1.88
CA SER A 93 -6.92 23.88 -1.83
C SER A 93 -6.67 23.24 -0.46
N SER A 94 -6.19 21.99 -0.45
CA SER A 94 -5.82 21.31 0.80
C SER A 94 -4.49 21.78 1.38
N GLY A 95 -3.77 22.67 0.68
CA GLY A 95 -2.51 23.24 1.16
C GLY A 95 -1.72 24.03 0.13
N PRO A 96 -0.68 24.74 0.54
CA PRO A 96 0.14 25.54 -0.35
C PRO A 96 0.69 24.76 -1.53
N GLY A 97 0.56 25.30 -2.74
CA GLY A 97 1.10 24.71 -3.97
C GLY A 97 0.30 23.54 -4.56
N LYS A 98 -0.78 23.09 -3.92
CA LYS A 98 -1.58 21.96 -4.40
C LYS A 98 -2.63 22.33 -5.45
N GLY A 99 -2.92 23.62 -5.63
CA GLY A 99 -4.03 24.04 -6.49
C GLY A 99 -5.39 23.69 -5.87
N TYR A 100 -6.44 23.71 -6.67
CA TYR A 100 -7.78 23.28 -6.26
C TYR A 100 -7.85 21.76 -6.32
N ASP A 101 -7.65 21.09 -5.20
CA ASP A 101 -7.64 19.64 -5.08
C ASP A 101 -8.74 19.09 -4.18
N LEU A 102 -9.37 19.93 -3.36
CA LEU A 102 -10.52 19.59 -2.52
C LEU A 102 -11.80 19.99 -3.22
N ILE A 103 -12.65 19.01 -3.52
CA ILE A 103 -13.91 19.22 -4.24
C ILE A 103 -15.05 18.70 -3.39
N GLU A 104 -15.95 19.61 -3.00
CA GLU A 104 -17.20 19.26 -2.36
C GLU A 104 -18.31 19.11 -3.39
N LEU A 105 -18.98 17.97 -3.38
CA LEU A 105 -20.05 17.59 -4.28
C LEU A 105 -21.34 17.39 -3.48
N HIS A 106 -22.44 17.92 -3.98
CA HIS A 106 -23.79 17.55 -3.53
C HIS A 106 -24.21 16.27 -4.24
N ILE A 107 -24.75 15.31 -3.49
CA ILE A 107 -25.37 14.10 -3.98
C ILE A 107 -26.88 14.32 -3.99
N PRO A 108 -27.58 14.28 -5.13
CA PRO A 108 -29.03 14.40 -5.16
C PRO A 108 -29.69 13.22 -4.45
N ALA A 109 -30.94 13.38 -4.04
CA ALA A 109 -31.71 12.28 -3.48
C ALA A 109 -31.70 11.11 -4.47
N GLN A 110 -31.34 9.94 -3.97
CA GLN A 110 -31.30 8.69 -4.73
C GLN A 110 -32.61 7.93 -4.52
N ASP A 111 -32.90 6.98 -5.40
CA ASP A 111 -34.03 6.07 -5.21
C ASP A 111 -33.88 5.28 -3.91
N GLU A 112 -35.01 4.95 -3.25
CA GLU A 112 -35.01 4.28 -1.94
C GLU A 112 -34.27 2.93 -1.94
N ASP A 113 -34.21 2.26 -3.09
CA ASP A 113 -33.54 0.96 -3.27
C ASP A 113 -32.06 1.09 -3.69
N PHE A 114 -31.57 2.31 -3.94
CA PHE A 114 -30.18 2.52 -4.38
C PHE A 114 -29.21 2.46 -3.20
N LEU A 115 -28.32 1.48 -3.23
CA LEU A 115 -27.25 1.30 -2.24
C LEU A 115 -25.88 1.63 -2.87
N PRO A 116 -25.34 2.83 -2.64
CA PRO A 116 -24.02 3.18 -3.20
C PRO A 116 -22.91 2.32 -2.59
N ASN A 117 -22.09 1.74 -3.44
CA ASN A 117 -20.93 0.91 -3.05
C ASN A 117 -19.67 1.76 -2.94
N PHE A 118 -19.75 2.89 -2.24
CA PHE A 118 -18.61 3.80 -2.03
C PHE A 118 -18.32 3.95 -0.54
N ARG A 119 -17.01 4.14 -0.24
CA ARG A 119 -16.53 4.33 1.14
C ARG A 119 -15.46 5.43 1.18
N THR A 120 -15.33 6.05 2.33
CA THR A 120 -14.19 6.94 2.61
C THR A 120 -12.86 6.23 2.37
N GLY A 121 -11.97 6.87 1.61
CA GLY A 121 -10.69 6.31 1.20
C GLY A 121 -10.70 5.67 -0.19
N ASP A 122 -11.85 5.35 -0.77
CA ASP A 122 -11.93 4.75 -2.10
C ASP A 122 -11.33 5.67 -3.16
N MET A 123 -10.64 5.04 -4.10
CA MET A 123 -10.13 5.71 -5.30
C MET A 123 -11.24 5.84 -6.32
N VAL A 124 -11.44 7.05 -6.82
CA VAL A 124 -12.53 7.37 -7.73
C VAL A 124 -12.09 8.25 -8.89
N ILE A 125 -12.90 8.21 -9.92
CA ILE A 125 -12.83 9.08 -11.09
C ILE A 125 -14.03 10.00 -11.07
N LEU A 126 -13.79 11.30 -11.07
CA LEU A 126 -14.79 12.37 -11.24
C LEU A 126 -14.74 12.88 -12.69
N TYR A 127 -15.89 13.01 -13.31
CA TYR A 127 -16.01 13.59 -14.64
C TYR A 127 -17.38 14.26 -14.87
N ALA A 128 -17.38 15.32 -15.69
CA ALA A 128 -18.61 15.99 -16.08
C ALA A 128 -19.29 15.25 -17.25
N TYR A 129 -20.61 15.32 -17.32
CA TYR A 129 -21.37 14.77 -18.46
C TYR A 129 -22.61 15.65 -18.76
N LYS A 130 -23.20 15.49 -19.97
CA LYS A 130 -24.38 16.29 -20.40
C LYS A 130 -25.66 15.45 -20.51
N GLU A 131 -25.61 14.33 -21.19
CA GLU A 131 -26.78 13.47 -21.44
C GLU A 131 -26.68 12.21 -20.59
N GLU A 132 -25.71 11.34 -20.89
CA GLU A 132 -25.44 10.13 -20.14
C GLU A 132 -23.99 10.10 -19.69
N PRO A 133 -23.71 9.62 -18.47
CA PRO A 133 -22.34 9.45 -17.98
C PRO A 133 -21.61 8.38 -18.82
N ASP A 134 -20.57 8.80 -19.52
CA ASP A 134 -19.66 7.94 -20.29
C ASP A 134 -18.22 8.45 -20.12
N MET A 135 -17.46 7.81 -19.23
CA MET A 135 -16.09 8.23 -18.92
C MET A 135 -15.14 8.22 -20.14
N ARG A 136 -15.47 7.45 -21.18
CA ARG A 136 -14.63 7.34 -22.40
C ARG A 136 -14.57 8.63 -23.22
N LYS A 137 -15.52 9.52 -23.01
CA LYS A 137 -15.70 10.77 -23.79
C LYS A 137 -15.39 12.02 -22.97
N GLN A 138 -14.93 11.88 -21.73
CA GLN A 138 -14.81 12.99 -20.79
C GLN A 138 -13.38 13.18 -20.30
N ILE A 139 -13.11 14.35 -19.74
CA ILE A 139 -11.88 14.60 -18.98
C ILE A 139 -12.03 13.94 -17.61
N LEU A 140 -11.13 13.01 -17.30
CA LEU A 140 -11.18 12.22 -16.08
C LEU A 140 -10.28 12.85 -15.01
N MET A 141 -10.85 13.15 -13.85
CA MET A 141 -10.13 13.63 -12.67
C MET A 141 -10.09 12.52 -11.63
N LYS A 142 -8.88 12.07 -11.31
CA LYS A 142 -8.67 10.98 -10.33
C LYS A 142 -8.50 11.55 -8.93
N GLY A 143 -9.16 10.94 -7.97
CA GLY A 143 -9.11 11.36 -6.58
C GLY A 143 -9.41 10.24 -5.61
N ASN A 144 -9.53 10.62 -4.33
CA ASN A 144 -9.98 9.74 -3.26
C ASN A 144 -11.14 10.40 -2.52
N ILE A 145 -12.08 9.58 -2.05
CA ILE A 145 -13.16 10.05 -1.18
C ILE A 145 -12.57 10.39 0.20
N LEU A 146 -12.65 11.66 0.58
CA LEU A 146 -12.23 12.15 1.90
C LEU A 146 -13.34 11.98 2.92
N GLU A 147 -14.57 12.33 2.53
CA GLU A 147 -15.77 12.25 3.35
C GLU A 147 -16.95 11.85 2.47
N LEU A 148 -17.82 11.01 3.01
CA LEU A 148 -19.04 10.58 2.34
C LEU A 148 -20.20 10.65 3.34
N GLN A 149 -21.22 11.42 2.98
CA GLN A 149 -22.50 11.56 3.67
C GLN A 149 -23.64 11.26 2.68
N PRO A 150 -24.87 11.04 3.12
CA PRO A 150 -25.98 10.71 2.23
C PRO A 150 -26.23 11.74 1.12
N ASP A 151 -26.00 13.02 1.39
CA ASP A 151 -26.25 14.16 0.51
C ASP A 151 -24.99 14.88 0.04
N ARG A 152 -23.81 14.46 0.52
CA ARG A 152 -22.55 15.15 0.26
C ARG A 152 -21.37 14.20 0.15
N MET A 153 -20.47 14.51 -0.78
CA MET A 153 -19.17 13.85 -0.93
C MET A 153 -18.07 14.87 -1.04
N THR A 154 -16.99 14.68 -0.30
CA THR A 154 -15.76 15.46 -0.47
C THR A 154 -14.68 14.60 -1.09
N LEU A 155 -14.10 15.05 -2.21
CA LEU A 155 -13.01 14.40 -2.91
C LEU A 155 -11.70 15.16 -2.73
N VAL A 156 -10.60 14.42 -2.62
CA VAL A 156 -9.24 14.96 -2.79
C VAL A 156 -8.71 14.48 -4.13
N LEU A 157 -8.53 15.40 -5.07
CA LEU A 157 -7.94 15.09 -6.38
C LEU A 157 -6.44 14.80 -6.23
N ARG A 158 -5.94 13.80 -6.95
CA ARG A 158 -4.51 13.47 -6.95
C ARG A 158 -3.66 14.58 -7.57
N ASN A 159 -4.22 15.25 -8.58
CA ASN A 159 -3.59 16.37 -9.26
C ASN A 159 -4.54 17.56 -9.18
N GLY A 160 -4.34 18.44 -8.21
CA GLY A 160 -5.09 19.67 -8.08
C GLY A 160 -4.85 20.59 -9.28
N GLN A 161 -5.88 21.33 -9.68
CA GLN A 161 -5.84 22.20 -10.83
C GLN A 161 -5.50 23.62 -10.40
N GLN A 162 -4.61 24.30 -11.14
CA GLN A 162 -4.30 25.70 -10.85
C GLN A 162 -5.46 26.62 -11.27
N ASN A 163 -6.20 26.25 -12.31
CA ASN A 163 -7.43 26.92 -12.71
C ASN A 163 -8.65 26.08 -12.29
N LYS A 164 -9.51 26.68 -11.44
CA LYS A 164 -10.75 26.06 -10.96
C LYS A 164 -11.76 25.73 -12.07
N ASP A 165 -11.71 26.43 -13.22
CA ASP A 165 -12.65 26.25 -14.30
C ASP A 165 -12.40 24.95 -15.07
N ILE A 166 -11.19 24.39 -15.00
CA ILE A 166 -10.85 23.07 -15.57
C ILE A 166 -11.62 21.94 -14.88
N ILE A 167 -11.91 22.11 -13.59
CA ILE A 167 -12.66 21.12 -12.80
C ILE A 167 -14.15 21.12 -13.21
N GLY A 168 -14.61 22.21 -13.82
CA GLY A 168 -15.99 22.41 -14.26
C GLY A 168 -16.75 23.45 -13.45
N GLY A 169 -17.91 23.85 -13.93
CA GLY A 169 -18.78 24.89 -13.35
C GLY A 169 -19.81 24.33 -12.37
N LYS A 170 -20.55 25.25 -11.71
CA LYS A 170 -21.66 24.88 -10.82
C LYS A 170 -22.89 24.37 -11.58
N GLU A 171 -23.01 24.74 -12.84
CA GLU A 171 -24.10 24.33 -13.74
C GLU A 171 -23.87 22.95 -14.37
N GLU A 172 -22.66 22.39 -14.22
CA GLU A 172 -22.30 21.10 -14.80
C GLU A 172 -22.69 19.96 -13.86
N VAL A 173 -23.11 18.87 -14.46
CA VAL A 173 -23.49 17.64 -13.75
C VAL A 173 -22.35 16.65 -13.83
N PHE A 174 -22.06 15.99 -12.72
CA PHE A 174 -20.93 15.10 -12.57
C PHE A 174 -21.35 13.67 -12.24
N ALA A 175 -20.49 12.75 -12.60
CA ALA A 175 -20.54 11.37 -12.13
C ALA A 175 -19.23 10.99 -11.42
N VAL A 176 -19.36 10.06 -10.48
CA VAL A 176 -18.23 9.45 -9.77
C VAL A 176 -18.30 7.95 -9.95
N GLU A 177 -17.19 7.35 -10.40
CA GLU A 177 -17.01 5.90 -10.54
C GLU A 177 -15.72 5.45 -9.85
N HIS A 178 -15.62 4.15 -9.53
CA HIS A 178 -14.39 3.60 -8.95
C HIS A 178 -13.20 3.69 -9.92
N ASP A 179 -12.03 4.07 -9.39
CA ASP A 179 -10.74 4.02 -10.09
C ASP A 179 -9.96 2.77 -9.69
N PHE A 180 -9.02 2.39 -10.52
CA PHE A 180 -8.12 1.27 -10.30
C PHE A 180 -6.69 1.73 -10.05
N SER A 181 -5.97 1.01 -9.19
CA SER A 181 -4.55 1.24 -8.92
C SER A 181 -3.69 0.06 -9.35
N ASP A 182 -2.69 0.33 -10.19
CA ASP A 182 -1.63 -0.63 -10.56
C ASP A 182 -0.57 -0.84 -9.44
N THR A 183 -0.80 -0.31 -8.24
CA THR A 183 0.21 -0.30 -7.17
C THR A 183 0.68 -1.71 -6.81
N SER A 184 -0.22 -2.68 -6.74
CA SER A 184 0.12 -4.07 -6.41
C SER A 184 1.02 -4.71 -7.46
N ALA A 185 0.71 -4.56 -8.75
CA ALA A 185 1.54 -5.09 -9.83
C ALA A 185 2.92 -4.40 -9.87
N ASN A 186 2.96 -3.07 -9.71
CA ASN A 186 4.21 -2.32 -9.66
C ASN A 186 5.09 -2.76 -8.47
N ASN A 187 4.49 -3.06 -7.32
CA ASN A 187 5.21 -3.60 -6.17
C ASN A 187 5.74 -5.01 -6.45
N GLY A 188 4.98 -5.85 -7.13
CA GLY A 188 5.43 -7.17 -7.58
C GLY A 188 6.67 -7.07 -8.48
N PHE A 189 6.65 -6.22 -9.51
CA PHE A 189 7.82 -6.02 -10.39
C PHE A 189 9.03 -5.46 -9.65
N ARG A 190 8.84 -4.52 -8.71
CA ARG A 190 9.92 -4.00 -7.86
C ARG A 190 10.51 -5.09 -6.98
N GLY A 191 9.67 -5.94 -6.38
CA GLY A 191 10.11 -7.08 -5.58
C GLY A 191 10.95 -8.06 -6.40
N LEU A 192 10.52 -8.39 -7.62
CA LEU A 192 11.28 -9.25 -8.52
C LEU A 192 12.64 -8.65 -8.92
N TYR A 193 12.69 -7.34 -9.16
CA TYR A 193 13.96 -6.67 -9.42
C TYR A 193 14.87 -6.66 -8.18
N ALA A 194 14.32 -6.43 -7.00
CA ALA A 194 15.05 -6.51 -5.74
C ALA A 194 15.61 -7.92 -5.50
N PHE A 195 14.84 -8.98 -5.81
CA PHE A 195 15.33 -10.35 -5.77
C PHE A 195 16.53 -10.57 -6.70
N LEU A 196 16.45 -10.13 -7.96
CA LEU A 196 17.56 -10.25 -8.91
C LEU A 196 18.83 -9.56 -8.41
N SER A 197 18.67 -8.40 -7.76
CA SER A 197 19.77 -7.56 -7.28
C SER A 197 20.27 -7.95 -5.89
N ALA A 198 19.59 -8.89 -5.22
CA ALA A 198 19.95 -9.35 -3.88
C ALA A 198 21.29 -10.12 -3.88
N GLN A 199 21.94 -10.16 -2.72
CA GLN A 199 23.15 -10.96 -2.51
C GLN A 199 22.85 -12.46 -2.68
N ALA A 200 23.83 -13.24 -3.13
CA ALA A 200 23.67 -14.66 -3.42
C ALA A 200 23.12 -15.43 -2.22
N ASP A 201 23.64 -15.18 -1.02
CA ASP A 201 23.18 -15.82 0.23
C ASP A 201 21.68 -15.62 0.48
N ARG A 202 21.14 -14.41 0.21
CA ARG A 202 19.71 -14.11 0.34
C ARG A 202 18.85 -14.83 -0.70
N LYS A 203 19.34 -14.91 -1.93
CA LYS A 203 18.66 -15.64 -3.00
C LYS A 203 18.64 -17.15 -2.72
N GLU A 204 19.75 -17.70 -2.24
CA GLU A 204 19.86 -19.11 -1.85
C GLU A 204 18.88 -19.47 -0.72
N LEU A 205 18.74 -18.57 0.28
CA LEU A 205 17.77 -18.73 1.36
C LEU A 205 16.33 -18.72 0.83
N LEU A 206 15.97 -17.71 0.02
CA LEU A 206 14.62 -17.57 -0.54
C LEU A 206 14.24 -18.73 -1.48
N LEU A 207 15.21 -19.25 -2.22
CA LEU A 207 15.02 -20.39 -3.13
C LEU A 207 15.11 -21.76 -2.42
N GLY A 208 15.35 -21.78 -1.12
CA GLY A 208 15.51 -23.04 -0.35
C GLY A 208 16.79 -23.82 -0.68
N VAL A 209 17.78 -23.17 -1.30
CA VAL A 209 19.08 -23.79 -1.61
C VAL A 209 19.92 -23.92 -0.35
N ARG A 210 19.82 -22.97 0.57
CA ARG A 210 20.36 -23.10 1.92
C ARG A 210 19.25 -23.06 2.98
N PRO A 211 19.41 -23.81 4.09
CA PRO A 211 18.47 -23.74 5.21
C PRO A 211 18.59 -22.42 5.96
N PRO A 212 17.52 -21.99 6.69
CA PRO A 212 17.60 -20.88 7.59
C PRO A 212 18.59 -21.16 8.73
N ALA A 213 19.39 -20.15 9.08
CA ALA A 213 20.34 -20.24 10.18
C ALA A 213 19.67 -19.97 11.52
N GLN A 214 20.22 -20.56 12.57
CA GLN A 214 19.80 -20.34 13.95
C GLN A 214 21.00 -19.84 14.79
N LEU A 215 20.68 -19.09 15.83
CA LEU A 215 21.63 -18.63 16.84
C LEU A 215 21.65 -19.65 17.99
N GLU A 216 22.85 -20.04 18.40
CA GLU A 216 23.05 -20.88 19.59
C GLU A 216 23.17 -20.01 20.85
N ASP A 217 22.92 -20.61 22.02
CA ASP A 217 23.09 -19.99 23.34
C ASP A 217 22.29 -18.70 23.61
N VAL A 218 21.16 -18.52 22.93
CA VAL A 218 20.26 -17.40 23.14
C VAL A 218 19.39 -17.64 24.38
N LYS A 219 19.23 -16.60 25.21
CA LYS A 219 18.35 -16.62 26.37
C LYS A 219 17.31 -15.51 26.29
N LEU A 220 16.16 -15.75 26.90
CA LEU A 220 15.12 -14.71 27.06
C LEU A 220 15.55 -13.71 28.13
N ASN A 221 15.22 -12.46 27.94
CA ASN A 221 15.39 -11.39 28.91
C ASN A 221 14.13 -11.23 29.79
N GLY A 222 12.95 -11.62 29.25
CA GLY A 222 11.67 -11.59 29.95
C GLY A 222 11.12 -12.97 30.29
N ASP A 223 10.04 -12.98 31.07
CA ASP A 223 9.22 -14.17 31.32
C ASP A 223 7.83 -13.97 30.71
N TYR A 224 7.49 -14.81 29.73
CA TYR A 224 6.25 -14.79 28.97
C TYR A 224 5.35 -15.99 29.26
N GLY A 225 5.61 -16.68 30.36
CA GLY A 225 4.86 -17.83 30.84
C GLY A 225 4.81 -18.93 29.76
N ARG A 226 3.59 -19.36 29.39
CA ARG A 226 3.41 -20.42 28.39
C ARG A 226 3.98 -20.11 27.00
N PHE A 227 4.33 -18.86 26.72
CA PHE A 227 4.91 -18.45 25.44
C PHE A 227 6.44 -18.46 25.43
N ASN A 228 7.11 -18.75 26.55
CA ASN A 228 8.58 -18.73 26.64
C ASN A 228 9.26 -19.55 25.55
N GLU A 229 8.80 -20.78 25.32
CA GLU A 229 9.38 -21.64 24.27
C GLU A 229 9.23 -21.03 22.87
N LEU A 230 8.07 -20.44 22.58
CA LEU A 230 7.79 -19.78 21.31
C LEU A 230 8.71 -18.58 21.09
N ILE A 231 8.80 -17.69 22.08
CA ILE A 231 9.62 -16.46 22.00
C ILE A 231 11.12 -16.83 21.96
N LEU A 232 11.53 -17.88 22.65
CA LEU A 232 12.90 -18.37 22.54
C LEU A 232 13.25 -18.86 21.13
N LYS A 233 12.36 -19.65 20.51
CA LYS A 233 12.55 -20.11 19.13
C LYS A 233 12.58 -18.97 18.12
N GLU A 234 11.73 -17.96 18.31
CA GLU A 234 11.76 -16.75 17.48
C GLU A 234 13.09 -16.01 17.64
N LYS A 235 13.55 -15.78 18.88
CA LYS A 235 14.82 -15.10 19.17
C LYS A 235 16.05 -15.89 18.66
N GLN A 236 15.99 -17.22 18.58
CA GLN A 236 17.02 -18.07 18.00
C GLN A 236 17.06 -18.02 16.47
N ALA A 237 15.97 -17.64 15.82
CA ALA A 237 15.90 -17.59 14.37
C ALA A 237 16.70 -16.40 13.83
N LYS A 238 17.81 -16.68 13.11
CA LYS A 238 18.66 -15.64 12.51
C LYS A 238 18.08 -15.08 11.22
N ASP A 239 17.49 -15.92 10.38
CA ASP A 239 17.00 -15.54 9.06
C ASP A 239 15.49 -15.24 9.07
N TYR A 240 14.68 -16.21 9.44
CA TYR A 240 13.22 -16.05 9.59
C TYR A 240 12.63 -17.07 10.55
N PHE A 241 11.49 -16.73 11.12
CA PHE A 241 10.65 -17.57 11.95
C PHE A 241 9.21 -17.54 11.44
N LEU A 242 8.57 -18.68 11.31
CA LEU A 242 7.18 -18.80 10.89
C LEU A 242 6.30 -19.25 12.04
N LEU A 243 5.37 -18.38 12.44
CA LEU A 243 4.36 -18.70 13.45
C LEU A 243 3.01 -18.97 12.76
N VAL A 244 2.55 -20.20 12.86
CA VAL A 244 1.23 -20.60 12.34
C VAL A 244 0.29 -20.84 13.53
N GLY A 245 -0.89 -20.23 13.48
CA GLY A 245 -1.91 -20.42 14.52
C GLY A 245 -3.31 -20.10 14.01
N PRO A 246 -4.34 -20.87 14.39
CA PRO A 246 -5.72 -20.58 14.06
C PRO A 246 -6.17 -19.20 14.54
N PRO A 247 -7.28 -18.65 14.01
CA PRO A 247 -7.90 -17.46 14.56
C PRO A 247 -8.21 -17.61 16.06
N GLY A 248 -8.08 -16.53 16.82
CA GLY A 248 -8.39 -16.52 18.26
C GLY A 248 -7.32 -17.13 19.20
N THR A 249 -6.20 -17.64 18.68
CA THR A 249 -5.12 -18.23 19.50
C THR A 249 -4.19 -17.22 20.17
N GLY A 250 -4.43 -15.92 19.95
CA GLY A 250 -3.63 -14.85 20.56
C GLY A 250 -2.36 -14.52 19.79
N LYS A 251 -2.31 -14.76 18.46
CA LYS A 251 -1.15 -14.37 17.62
C LYS A 251 -0.79 -12.89 17.78
N THR A 252 -1.73 -12.00 17.54
CA THR A 252 -1.49 -10.54 17.60
C THR A 252 -1.48 -10.06 19.05
N SER A 253 -2.44 -10.44 19.86
CA SER A 253 -2.60 -9.93 21.24
C SER A 253 -1.56 -10.45 22.26
N CYS A 254 -1.00 -11.63 22.04
CA CYS A 254 -0.03 -12.25 22.95
C CYS A 254 1.32 -12.48 22.27
N ALA A 255 1.38 -13.34 21.23
CA ALA A 255 2.65 -13.72 20.63
C ALA A 255 3.40 -12.51 20.03
N LEU A 256 2.74 -11.72 19.19
CA LEU A 256 3.33 -10.51 18.62
C LEU A 256 3.76 -9.52 19.70
N ARG A 257 2.91 -9.30 20.69
CA ARG A 257 3.22 -8.43 21.82
C ARG A 257 4.51 -8.89 22.54
N PHE A 258 4.62 -10.16 22.89
CA PHE A 258 5.78 -10.69 23.60
C PHE A 258 7.05 -10.68 22.74
N MET A 259 6.96 -10.93 21.44
CA MET A 259 8.08 -10.76 20.50
C MET A 259 8.58 -9.30 20.51
N VAL A 260 7.66 -8.33 20.49
CA VAL A 260 8.00 -6.91 20.56
C VAL A 260 8.64 -6.56 21.92
N GLU A 261 8.07 -7.03 23.04
CA GLU A 261 8.61 -6.78 24.38
C GLU A 261 10.02 -7.36 24.54
N GLU A 262 10.25 -8.61 24.08
CA GLU A 262 11.56 -9.25 24.12
C GLU A 262 12.57 -8.51 23.25
N ALA A 263 12.20 -8.15 22.02
CA ALA A 263 13.07 -7.40 21.12
C ALA A 263 13.42 -6.00 21.66
N LEU A 264 12.49 -5.33 22.35
CA LEU A 264 12.72 -4.01 22.97
C LEU A 264 13.58 -4.08 24.22
N SER A 265 13.76 -5.25 24.82
CA SER A 265 14.69 -5.44 25.95
C SER A 265 16.14 -5.23 25.53
N GLU A 266 16.46 -5.40 24.26
CA GLU A 266 17.77 -5.06 23.68
C GLU A 266 17.78 -3.58 23.30
N PRO A 267 18.69 -2.73 23.85
CA PRO A 267 18.65 -1.27 23.73
C PRO A 267 18.62 -0.74 22.28
N ASP A 268 19.38 -1.37 21.39
CA ASP A 268 19.60 -0.88 20.02
C ASP A 268 18.66 -1.51 18.98
N THR A 269 17.71 -2.33 19.43
CA THR A 269 16.79 -3.01 18.50
C THR A 269 15.73 -2.04 18.01
N SER A 270 15.60 -1.96 16.69
CA SER A 270 14.52 -1.27 15.99
C SER A 270 13.66 -2.29 15.26
N ILE A 271 12.33 -2.12 15.36
CA ILE A 271 11.34 -3.09 14.93
C ILE A 271 10.47 -2.49 13.84
N LEU A 272 10.24 -3.25 12.78
CA LEU A 272 9.29 -2.92 11.73
C LEU A 272 8.12 -3.90 11.81
N LEU A 273 6.93 -3.39 12.18
CA LEU A 273 5.70 -4.15 12.26
C LEU A 273 4.87 -3.94 11.01
N LEU A 274 4.54 -5.01 10.32
CA LEU A 274 3.87 -4.97 9.03
C LEU A 274 2.60 -5.82 9.05
N SER A 275 1.62 -5.41 8.24
CA SER A 275 0.52 -6.27 7.84
C SER A 275 0.06 -5.94 6.41
N TYR A 276 -0.83 -6.77 5.86
CA TYR A 276 -1.35 -6.55 4.51
C TYR A 276 -2.41 -5.45 4.48
N THR A 277 -3.30 -5.37 5.48
CA THR A 277 -4.42 -4.44 5.52
C THR A 277 -4.23 -3.32 6.54
N ASN A 278 -4.84 -2.15 6.28
CA ASN A 278 -4.84 -1.04 7.25
C ASN A 278 -5.55 -1.41 8.55
N ARG A 279 -6.60 -2.22 8.49
CA ARG A 279 -7.31 -2.70 9.69
C ARG A 279 -6.39 -3.53 10.58
N ALA A 280 -5.63 -4.46 10.03
CA ALA A 280 -4.69 -5.25 10.81
C ALA A 280 -3.53 -4.39 11.36
N VAL A 281 -3.11 -3.36 10.63
CA VAL A 281 -2.16 -2.35 11.14
C VAL A 281 -2.77 -1.59 12.32
N ASP A 282 -4.05 -1.24 12.30
CA ASP A 282 -4.74 -0.60 13.42
C ASP A 282 -4.83 -1.55 14.64
N GLU A 283 -5.04 -2.84 14.44
CA GLU A 283 -5.00 -3.85 15.50
C GLU A 283 -3.60 -3.97 16.13
N ILE A 284 -2.52 -3.88 15.34
CA ILE A 284 -1.15 -3.79 15.86
C ILE A 284 -0.96 -2.50 16.67
N CYS A 285 -1.42 -1.35 16.18
CA CYS A 285 -1.35 -0.09 16.91
C CYS A 285 -2.15 -0.15 18.24
N ALA A 286 -3.33 -0.78 18.24
CA ALA A 286 -4.11 -1.01 19.44
C ALA A 286 -3.36 -1.90 20.43
N MET A 287 -2.74 -2.99 19.99
CA MET A 287 -1.93 -3.84 20.82
C MET A 287 -0.79 -3.06 21.48
N LEU A 288 -0.08 -2.20 20.76
CA LEU A 288 1.01 -1.38 21.29
C LEU A 288 0.53 -0.37 22.33
N THR A 289 -0.63 0.25 22.13
CA THR A 289 -1.21 1.22 23.06
C THR A 289 -1.81 0.54 24.30
N ASP A 290 -2.63 -0.49 24.10
CA ASP A 290 -3.34 -1.16 25.18
C ASP A 290 -2.40 -1.96 26.12
N SER A 291 -1.24 -2.39 25.61
CA SER A 291 -0.20 -3.06 26.42
C SER A 291 0.73 -2.08 27.15
N GLY A 292 0.60 -0.76 26.94
CA GLY A 292 1.50 0.24 27.50
C GLY A 292 2.90 0.26 26.90
N ILE A 293 3.13 -0.45 25.79
CA ILE A 293 4.40 -0.39 25.05
C ILE A 293 4.58 1.00 24.46
N ALA A 294 3.53 1.58 23.88
CA ALA A 294 3.57 2.91 23.26
C ALA A 294 3.93 4.02 24.26
N ASP A 295 3.58 3.90 25.53
CA ASP A 295 3.90 4.88 26.58
C ASP A 295 5.41 4.90 26.90
N ARG A 296 6.05 3.74 26.83
CA ARG A 296 7.49 3.58 27.12
C ARG A 296 8.35 3.76 25.87
N THR A 297 7.83 3.32 24.74
CA THR A 297 8.53 3.33 23.44
C THR A 297 7.55 3.78 22.38
N PRO A 298 7.47 5.09 22.11
CA PRO A 298 6.58 5.64 21.07
C PRO A 298 6.88 5.03 19.69
N PHE A 299 5.83 4.84 18.90
CA PHE A 299 5.95 4.31 17.56
C PHE A 299 5.54 5.33 16.49
N ILE A 300 5.97 5.12 15.26
CA ILE A 300 5.54 5.87 14.08
C ILE A 300 4.72 4.94 13.17
N ARG A 301 3.52 5.39 12.81
CA ARG A 301 2.68 4.74 11.81
C ARG A 301 2.96 5.29 10.42
N ILE A 302 3.32 4.40 9.50
CA ILE A 302 3.48 4.72 8.08
C ILE A 302 2.17 4.41 7.37
N GLY A 303 1.50 5.45 6.87
CA GLY A 303 0.20 5.28 6.22
C GLY A 303 -0.40 6.59 5.77
N ASN A 304 -1.68 6.53 5.45
CA ASN A 304 -2.52 7.68 5.06
C ASN A 304 -3.61 7.86 6.12
N GLU A 305 -3.94 9.10 6.40
CA GLU A 305 -4.99 9.50 7.34
C GLU A 305 -6.37 8.92 6.97
N LEU A 306 -6.69 8.87 5.67
CA LEU A 306 -7.97 8.35 5.16
C LEU A 306 -8.18 6.84 5.41
N SER A 307 -7.09 6.10 5.61
CA SER A 307 -7.10 4.65 5.83
C SER A 307 -6.63 4.26 7.23
N CYS A 308 -6.69 5.19 8.17
CA CYS A 308 -6.21 5.07 9.54
C CYS A 308 -7.37 5.24 10.52
N ASP A 309 -7.49 4.40 11.55
CA ASP A 309 -8.39 4.65 12.67
C ASP A 309 -8.01 6.01 13.32
N LYS A 310 -9.03 6.82 13.63
CA LYS A 310 -8.84 8.18 14.18
C LYS A 310 -7.97 8.22 15.45
N ARG A 311 -7.99 7.15 16.24
CA ARG A 311 -7.15 6.98 17.45
C ARG A 311 -5.66 7.01 17.14
N PHE A 312 -5.26 6.56 15.96
CA PHE A 312 -3.86 6.40 15.57
C PHE A 312 -3.36 7.46 14.59
N VAL A 313 -4.22 8.42 14.21
CA VAL A 313 -3.83 9.58 13.39
C VAL A 313 -2.64 10.35 13.98
N PRO A 314 -2.56 10.61 15.31
CA PRO A 314 -1.41 11.32 15.91
C PRO A 314 -0.07 10.58 15.75
N TYR A 315 -0.07 9.26 15.55
CA TYR A 315 1.12 8.44 15.34
C TYR A 315 1.57 8.39 13.87
N LEU A 316 0.79 8.94 12.92
CA LEU A 316 1.20 8.99 11.52
C LEU A 316 2.49 9.81 11.37
N LEU A 317 3.36 9.35 10.46
CA LEU A 317 4.66 9.99 10.19
C LEU A 317 4.53 11.51 10.01
N LYS A 318 3.50 11.99 9.30
CA LYS A 318 3.24 13.41 9.10
C LYS A 318 3.14 14.15 10.43
N TYR A 319 2.23 13.71 11.30
CA TYR A 319 1.98 14.35 12.59
C TYR A 319 3.09 14.10 13.62
N SER A 320 3.73 12.94 13.54
CA SER A 320 4.89 12.63 14.39
C SER A 320 6.09 13.54 14.12
N LEU A 321 6.14 14.22 12.98
CA LEU A 321 7.23 15.11 12.59
C LEU A 321 6.86 16.60 12.64
N ASP A 322 5.65 16.96 13.06
CA ASP A 322 5.19 18.36 13.12
C ASP A 322 6.05 19.24 14.06
N ASP A 323 6.65 18.65 15.07
CA ASP A 323 7.57 19.30 16.01
C ASP A 323 9.03 19.38 15.50
N CYS A 324 9.31 18.93 14.27
CA CYS A 324 10.64 18.85 13.69
C CYS A 324 10.83 19.87 12.55
N PRO A 325 11.19 21.13 12.84
CA PRO A 325 11.27 22.19 11.81
C PRO A 325 12.49 22.04 10.89
N LYS A 326 13.51 21.28 11.29
CA LYS A 326 14.75 21.09 10.54
C LYS A 326 14.95 19.65 10.13
N LEU A 327 15.61 19.44 9.01
CA LEU A 327 15.95 18.10 8.52
C LEU A 327 16.74 17.28 9.56
N ALA A 328 17.65 17.93 10.29
CA ALA A 328 18.42 17.28 11.35
C ALA A 328 17.53 16.73 12.49
N ASP A 329 16.46 17.48 12.86
CA ASP A 329 15.51 17.06 13.89
C ASP A 329 14.72 15.85 13.42
N ILE A 330 14.30 15.86 12.14
CA ILE A 330 13.63 14.72 11.49
C ILE A 330 14.53 13.48 11.52
N GLN A 331 15.78 13.62 11.07
CA GLN A 331 16.75 12.51 11.07
C GLN A 331 16.98 11.97 12.49
N GLN A 332 17.12 12.85 13.48
CA GLN A 332 17.31 12.45 14.86
C GLN A 332 16.07 11.73 15.42
N LYS A 333 14.88 12.21 15.15
CA LYS A 333 13.63 11.57 15.58
C LYS A 333 13.45 10.21 14.94
N MET A 334 13.69 10.10 13.63
CA MET A 334 13.66 8.83 12.92
C MET A 334 14.69 7.82 13.48
N ALA A 335 15.90 8.27 13.78
CA ALA A 335 16.93 7.43 14.35
C ALA A 335 16.56 6.92 15.75
N ARG A 336 15.96 7.77 16.60
CA ARG A 336 15.55 7.43 17.98
C ARG A 336 14.30 6.56 18.05
N THR A 337 13.39 6.68 17.09
CA THR A 337 12.16 5.89 17.09
C THR A 337 12.50 4.43 16.82
N ARG A 338 12.10 3.55 17.73
CA ARG A 338 12.42 2.12 17.70
C ARG A 338 11.37 1.26 17.01
N ILE A 339 10.12 1.71 16.96
CA ILE A 339 9.00 0.97 16.40
C ILE A 339 8.39 1.74 15.23
N PHE A 340 8.29 1.07 14.08
CA PHE A 340 7.57 1.57 12.92
C PHE A 340 6.49 0.55 12.54
N VAL A 341 5.30 1.05 12.22
CA VAL A 341 4.14 0.20 11.90
C VAL A 341 3.54 0.64 10.57
N GLY A 342 3.18 -0.29 9.70
CA GLY A 342 2.55 0.08 8.44
C GLY A 342 2.10 -1.11 7.60
N THR A 343 1.38 -0.84 6.51
CA THR A 343 1.11 -1.90 5.53
C THR A 343 2.36 -2.15 4.68
N THR A 344 2.51 -3.39 4.18
CA THR A 344 3.58 -3.73 3.24
C THR A 344 3.60 -2.79 2.03
N THR A 345 2.43 -2.41 1.50
CA THR A 345 2.31 -1.44 0.42
C THR A 345 2.79 -0.04 0.83
N ALA A 346 2.45 0.43 2.02
CA ALA A 346 2.86 1.75 2.49
C ALA A 346 4.38 1.86 2.66
N ILE A 347 5.01 0.80 3.15
CA ILE A 347 6.47 0.71 3.31
C ILE A 347 7.14 0.60 1.93
N ASN A 348 6.62 -0.23 1.03
CA ASN A 348 7.19 -0.40 -0.31
C ASN A 348 7.14 0.89 -1.15
N ASN A 349 6.19 1.77 -0.87
CA ASN A 349 6.15 3.11 -1.47
C ASN A 349 7.12 4.12 -0.83
N ARG A 350 7.81 3.72 0.25
CA ARG A 350 8.74 4.58 1.02
C ARG A 350 10.05 3.86 1.34
N LEU A 351 10.64 3.20 0.36
CA LEU A 351 11.90 2.45 0.52
C LEU A 351 13.09 3.29 1.00
N ASN A 352 13.03 4.62 0.83
CA ASN A 352 13.97 5.54 1.43
C ASN A 352 14.00 5.50 2.97
N LEU A 353 12.97 4.94 3.62
CA LEU A 353 13.00 4.67 5.06
C LEU A 353 14.19 3.80 5.45
N PHE A 354 14.54 2.81 4.62
CA PHE A 354 15.67 1.91 4.87
C PHE A 354 17.05 2.56 4.69
N THR A 355 17.12 3.72 4.06
CA THR A 355 18.36 4.53 4.03
C THR A 355 18.53 5.39 5.27
N LEU A 356 17.44 5.70 5.97
CA LEU A 356 17.40 6.51 7.17
C LEU A 356 17.42 5.69 8.46
N LYS A 357 16.93 4.45 8.40
CA LYS A 357 16.75 3.58 9.55
C LYS A 357 17.10 2.13 9.21
N HIS A 358 17.92 1.52 10.06
CA HIS A 358 18.14 0.07 10.04
C HIS A 358 17.22 -0.62 11.02
N PHE A 359 16.59 -1.71 10.60
CA PHE A 359 15.72 -2.54 11.42
C PHE A 359 16.39 -3.89 11.68
N GLN A 360 16.48 -4.29 12.95
CA GLN A 360 17.02 -5.58 13.35
C GLN A 360 15.98 -6.68 13.25
N LEU A 361 14.70 -6.32 13.42
CA LEU A 361 13.58 -7.24 13.38
C LEU A 361 12.45 -6.68 12.53
N ALA A 362 11.88 -7.49 11.64
CA ALA A 362 10.63 -7.23 10.96
C ALA A 362 9.63 -8.33 11.30
N ILE A 363 8.44 -7.95 11.78
CA ILE A 363 7.35 -8.88 12.06
C ILE A 363 6.19 -8.57 11.13
N ILE A 364 5.72 -9.59 10.41
CA ILE A 364 4.64 -9.47 9.46
C ILE A 364 3.44 -10.26 9.98
N ASP A 365 2.43 -9.56 10.46
CA ASP A 365 1.15 -10.17 10.84
C ASP A 365 0.28 -10.40 9.61
N GLU A 366 -0.53 -11.46 9.63
CA GLU A 366 -1.36 -11.90 8.49
C GLU A 366 -0.54 -12.13 7.19
N ALA A 367 0.68 -12.66 7.33
CA ALA A 367 1.61 -12.85 6.21
C ALA A 367 1.05 -13.76 5.10
N SER A 368 0.09 -14.63 5.41
CA SER A 368 -0.57 -15.50 4.43
C SER A 368 -1.37 -14.75 3.35
N GLN A 369 -1.69 -13.47 3.58
CA GLN A 369 -2.37 -12.61 2.60
C GLN A 369 -1.39 -11.96 1.61
N ILE A 370 -0.09 -12.07 1.85
CA ILE A 370 0.94 -11.46 1.02
C ILE A 370 1.42 -12.49 0.02
N LEU A 371 1.36 -12.13 -1.27
CA LEU A 371 1.90 -12.96 -2.33
C LEU A 371 3.43 -12.89 -2.32
N GLU A 372 4.04 -13.96 -2.80
CA GLU A 372 5.48 -14.15 -2.92
C GLU A 372 6.15 -13.11 -3.84
#